data_4f1ef3a8e5bd1dd8620c4f28e4940dd0
#
_entry.id   4f1ef3a8e5bd1dd8620c4f28e4940dd0
#
_cell.length_a   1.000
_cell.length_b   1.000
_cell.length_c   1.000
_cell.angle_alpha   90.00
_cell.angle_beta   90.00
_cell.angle_gamma   90.00
#
_symmetry.space_group_name_H-M   'P 1'
#
loop_
_entity.id
_entity.type
_entity.pdbx_description
1 polymer ?
#
loop_
_entity_poly.entity_id
_entity_poly.type
_entity_poly.pdbx_seq_one_letter_code
_entity_poly.pdbx_strand_id
1 'polypeptide(L)'
;MTRPKTWHDDVFFGLHFDLHASADDTELGAETTYAHIRRELEKVMPDFVQYDCKGHPGYSGYPTQVGVAAPGIVRDALAVWRKVTRDMGLP
;
A
#
# COMPACT_ATOMS: atom_id res chain seq x y z
N MET A 1 32.04 10.55 13.32
CA MET A 1 31.40 9.25 13.00
C MET A 1 30.19 9.50 12.11
N THR A 2 30.10 8.81 11.01
CA THR A 2 29.00 8.99 10.04
C THR A 2 27.90 7.98 10.33
N ARG A 3 26.65 8.46 10.40
CA ARG A 3 25.48 7.59 10.53
C ARG A 3 25.31 6.74 9.27
N PRO A 4 24.94 5.43 9.39
CA PRO A 4 24.62 4.64 8.20
C PRO A 4 23.49 5.30 7.42
N LYS A 5 23.60 5.29 6.09
CA LYS A 5 22.59 5.83 5.22
C LYS A 5 21.39 4.89 5.17
N THR A 6 20.18 5.46 5.27
CA THR A 6 18.92 4.72 5.14
C THR A 6 18.22 5.14 3.87
N TRP A 7 17.12 4.44 3.52
CA TRP A 7 16.36 4.80 2.33
C TRP A 7 15.81 6.24 2.40
N HIS A 8 15.58 6.78 3.62
CA HIS A 8 15.09 8.14 3.79
C HIS A 8 16.07 9.21 3.31
N ASP A 9 17.35 8.88 3.29
CA ASP A 9 18.39 9.86 2.96
C ASP A 9 18.43 10.18 1.46
N ASP A 10 17.84 9.32 0.63
CA ASP A 10 17.87 9.46 -0.82
C ASP A 10 16.52 9.82 -1.43
N VAL A 11 15.49 10.05 -0.61
CA VAL A 11 14.14 10.32 -1.11
C VAL A 11 13.73 11.76 -0.87
N PHE A 12 12.93 12.28 -1.79
CA PHE A 12 12.44 13.63 -1.73
C PHE A 12 10.93 13.71 -1.80
N PHE A 13 10.28 12.88 -2.64
CA PHE A 13 8.85 12.93 -2.89
C PHE A 13 8.22 11.56 -2.66
N GLY A 14 7.22 11.50 -1.79
CA GLY A 14 6.51 10.28 -1.49
C GLY A 14 5.01 10.43 -1.65
N LEU A 15 4.34 9.28 -1.81
CA LEU A 15 2.88 9.18 -1.83
C LEU A 15 2.41 8.41 -0.61
N HIS A 16 1.37 8.93 0.04
CA HIS A 16 0.71 8.26 1.16
C HIS A 16 -0.71 7.91 0.77
N PHE A 17 -1.06 6.64 0.87
CA PHE A 17 -2.40 6.15 0.60
C PHE A 17 -3.10 5.88 1.92
N ASP A 18 -3.99 6.81 2.30
CA ASP A 18 -4.73 6.78 3.56
C ASP A 18 -6.04 6.02 3.35
N LEU A 19 -6.02 4.73 3.68
CA LEU A 19 -7.12 3.81 3.39
C LEU A 19 -7.81 3.40 4.69
N HIS A 20 -9.14 3.56 4.72
CA HIS A 20 -9.98 3.32 5.90
C HIS A 20 -11.04 2.29 5.58
N ALA A 21 -10.67 1.00 5.62
CA ALA A 21 -11.62 -0.09 5.42
C ALA A 21 -12.60 -0.18 6.59
N SER A 22 -13.85 -0.50 6.29
CA SER A 22 -14.90 -0.69 7.29
C SER A 22 -15.69 -1.97 7.02
N ALA A 23 -16.57 -2.33 7.97
CA ALA A 23 -17.42 -3.52 7.83
C ALA A 23 -18.44 -3.39 6.70
N ASP A 24 -18.78 -2.16 6.31
CA ASP A 24 -19.79 -1.89 5.29
C ASP A 24 -19.22 -1.79 3.87
N ASP A 25 -17.90 -1.76 3.74
CA ASP A 25 -17.26 -1.68 2.43
C ASP A 25 -17.38 -3.01 1.69
N THR A 26 -17.58 -2.93 0.37
CA THR A 26 -17.65 -4.10 -0.50
C THR A 26 -16.60 -3.98 -1.59
N GLU A 27 -16.23 -5.13 -2.17
CA GLU A 27 -15.30 -5.19 -3.30
C GLU A 27 -13.95 -4.50 -3.03
N LEU A 28 -13.48 -4.54 -1.78
CA LEU A 28 -12.19 -3.96 -1.40
C LEU A 28 -11.05 -4.64 -2.15
N GLY A 29 -10.28 -3.85 -2.88
CA GLY A 29 -9.16 -4.33 -3.68
C GLY A 29 -9.54 -4.76 -5.10
N ALA A 30 -10.81 -4.65 -5.50
CA ALA A 30 -11.26 -5.10 -6.83
C ALA A 30 -10.49 -4.45 -7.97
N GLU A 31 -10.17 -3.16 -7.84
CA GLU A 31 -9.43 -2.41 -8.86
C GLU A 31 -7.93 -2.35 -8.61
N THR A 32 -7.46 -2.94 -7.52
CA THR A 32 -6.04 -2.95 -7.16
C THR A 32 -5.35 -4.13 -7.86
N THR A 33 -5.10 -3.96 -9.15
CA THR A 33 -4.35 -4.94 -9.95
C THR A 33 -2.92 -4.47 -10.14
N TYR A 34 -2.02 -5.41 -10.40
CA TYR A 34 -0.61 -5.09 -10.66
C TYR A 34 -0.47 -4.08 -11.81
N ALA A 35 -1.15 -4.33 -12.92
CA ALA A 35 -1.04 -3.48 -14.11
C ALA A 35 -1.56 -2.06 -13.84
N HIS A 36 -2.69 -1.94 -13.12
CA HIS A 36 -3.28 -0.65 -12.81
C HIS A 36 -2.36 0.17 -11.89
N ILE A 37 -1.91 -0.42 -10.78
CA ILE A 37 -1.07 0.26 -9.81
C ILE A 37 0.27 0.65 -10.43
N ARG A 38 0.89 -0.25 -11.17
CA ARG A 38 2.16 0.05 -11.84
C ARG A 38 2.03 1.22 -12.82
N ARG A 39 0.97 1.22 -13.62
CA ARG A 39 0.72 2.30 -14.58
C ARG A 39 0.54 3.65 -13.89
N GLU A 40 -0.22 3.69 -12.79
CA GLU A 40 -0.43 4.94 -12.06
C GLU A 40 0.86 5.44 -11.40
N LEU A 41 1.65 4.55 -10.81
CA LEU A 41 2.92 4.93 -10.20
C LEU A 41 3.94 5.39 -11.24
N GLU A 42 3.93 4.79 -12.43
CA GLU A 42 4.82 5.22 -13.51
C GLU A 42 4.53 6.64 -14.00
N LYS A 43 3.28 7.10 -13.90
CA LYS A 43 2.91 8.47 -14.24
C LYS A 43 3.47 9.49 -13.26
N VAL A 44 3.57 9.14 -12.00
CA VAL A 44 3.97 10.05 -10.91
C VAL A 44 5.43 9.89 -10.56
N MET A 45 5.97 8.66 -10.63
CA MET A 45 7.34 8.31 -10.28
C MET A 45 7.76 8.85 -8.91
N PRO A 46 7.08 8.41 -7.81
CA PRO A 46 7.46 8.83 -6.47
C PRO A 46 8.76 8.16 -6.04
N ASP A 47 9.40 8.73 -5.02
CA ASP A 47 10.61 8.15 -4.43
C ASP A 47 10.26 7.04 -3.43
N PHE A 48 9.07 7.11 -2.84
CA PHE A 48 8.59 6.06 -1.91
C PHE A 48 7.08 6.07 -1.85
N VAL A 49 6.52 4.99 -1.30
CA VAL A 49 5.08 4.83 -1.10
C VAL A 49 4.83 4.43 0.35
N GLN A 50 3.88 5.10 0.99
CA GLN A 50 3.35 4.71 2.30
C GLN A 50 1.91 4.23 2.11
N TYR A 51 1.62 3.03 2.61
CA TYR A 51 0.32 2.38 2.45
C TYR A 51 -0.24 2.01 3.81
N ASP A 52 -1.47 2.46 4.11
CA ASP A 52 -2.13 2.16 5.37
C ASP A 52 -2.76 0.78 5.31
N CYS A 53 -2.26 -0.14 6.15
CA CYS A 53 -2.77 -1.50 6.23
C CYS A 53 -4.05 -1.57 7.04
N LYS A 54 -4.24 -0.63 7.98
CA LYS A 54 -5.37 -0.61 8.90
C LYS A 54 -5.73 0.85 9.18
N GLY A 55 -6.97 1.20 8.90
CA GLY A 55 -7.46 2.56 9.10
C GLY A 55 -8.07 2.76 10.48
N HIS A 56 -8.61 3.96 10.68
CA HIS A 56 -9.25 4.41 11.92
C HIS A 56 -10.38 3.48 12.39
N PRO A 57 -11.24 2.92 11.53
CA PRO A 57 -12.29 1.99 11.97
C PRO A 57 -11.79 0.68 12.60
N GLY A 58 -10.51 0.36 12.46
CA GLY A 58 -9.91 -0.80 13.10
C GLY A 58 -9.88 -2.06 12.25
N TYR A 59 -10.37 -2.01 11.01
CA TYR A 59 -10.35 -3.14 10.08
C TYR A 59 -9.10 -3.07 9.20
N SER A 60 -8.43 -4.21 9.03
CA SER A 60 -7.35 -4.32 8.06
C SER A 60 -7.92 -4.37 6.66
N GLY A 61 -7.29 -3.67 5.71
CA GLY A 61 -7.70 -3.65 4.32
C GLY A 61 -7.10 -4.80 3.49
N TYR A 62 -6.53 -5.80 4.15
CA TYR A 62 -5.94 -6.97 3.52
C TYR A 62 -6.27 -8.21 4.34
N PRO A 63 -6.21 -9.42 3.75
CA PRO A 63 -6.50 -10.66 4.48
C PRO A 63 -5.42 -10.90 5.54
N THR A 64 -5.74 -10.62 6.79
CA THR A 64 -4.81 -10.80 7.91
C THR A 64 -5.26 -11.95 8.80
N GLN A 65 -4.28 -12.62 9.42
CA GLN A 65 -4.54 -13.60 10.47
C GLN A 65 -4.36 -12.99 11.85
N VAL A 66 -3.90 -11.73 11.92
CA VAL A 66 -3.71 -10.98 13.15
C VAL A 66 -4.59 -9.75 13.09
N GLY A 67 -5.47 -9.59 14.10
CA GLY A 67 -6.46 -8.53 14.07
C GLY A 67 -7.68 -8.91 13.24
N VAL A 68 -8.41 -7.93 12.73
CA VAL A 68 -9.69 -8.14 12.05
C VAL A 68 -9.61 -7.63 10.61
N ALA A 69 -9.72 -8.54 9.65
CA ALA A 69 -9.82 -8.16 8.24
C ALA A 69 -11.22 -7.63 7.93
N ALA A 70 -11.31 -6.62 7.06
CA ALA A 70 -12.60 -6.13 6.58
C ALA A 70 -13.32 -7.26 5.82
N PRO A 71 -14.65 -7.44 6.02
CA PRO A 71 -15.35 -8.57 5.39
C PRO A 71 -15.50 -8.44 3.87
N GLY A 72 -15.41 -7.23 3.33
CA GLY A 72 -15.61 -6.99 1.90
C GLY A 72 -14.37 -7.13 1.02
N ILE A 73 -13.27 -7.70 1.53
CA ILE A 73 -12.04 -7.87 0.76
C ILE A 73 -12.24 -8.93 -0.34
N VAL A 74 -11.96 -8.55 -1.57
CA VAL A 74 -12.03 -9.47 -2.73
C VAL A 74 -10.65 -9.74 -3.34
N ARG A 75 -9.63 -9.01 -2.93
CA ARG A 75 -8.24 -9.18 -3.39
C ARG A 75 -7.28 -8.69 -2.33
N ASP A 76 -6.13 -9.34 -2.21
CA ASP A 76 -5.08 -8.90 -1.31
C ASP A 76 -4.35 -7.68 -1.91
N ALA A 77 -4.91 -6.49 -1.67
CA ALA A 77 -4.37 -5.25 -2.21
C ALA A 77 -2.97 -4.95 -1.68
N LEU A 78 -2.71 -5.26 -0.42
CA LEU A 78 -1.37 -5.04 0.17
C LEU A 78 -0.31 -5.85 -0.56
N ALA A 79 -0.61 -7.11 -0.89
CA ALA A 79 0.33 -7.94 -1.64
C ALA A 79 0.60 -7.38 -3.04
N VAL A 80 -0.41 -6.84 -3.70
CA VAL A 80 -0.26 -6.19 -5.02
C VAL A 80 0.64 -4.97 -4.91
N TRP A 81 0.38 -4.08 -3.96
CA TRP A 81 1.21 -2.88 -3.74
C TRP A 81 2.65 -3.26 -3.44
N ARG A 82 2.85 -4.27 -2.59
CA ARG A 82 4.18 -4.74 -2.24
C ARG A 82 4.94 -5.24 -3.46
N LYS A 83 4.28 -6.02 -4.31
CA LYS A 83 4.92 -6.56 -5.51
C LYS A 83 5.28 -5.46 -6.50
N VAL A 84 4.37 -4.53 -6.76
CA VAL A 84 4.61 -3.43 -7.70
C VAL A 84 5.76 -2.55 -7.21
N THR A 85 5.73 -2.12 -5.94
CA THR A 85 6.79 -1.24 -5.41
C THR A 85 8.13 -1.94 -5.40
N ARG A 86 8.18 -3.23 -5.07
CA ARG A 86 9.42 -4.00 -5.11
C ARG A 86 9.97 -4.09 -6.53
N ASP A 87 9.12 -4.40 -7.51
CA ASP A 87 9.55 -4.53 -8.90
C ASP A 87 10.01 -3.20 -9.49
N MET A 88 9.47 -2.08 -8.99
CA MET A 88 9.88 -0.73 -9.39
C MET A 88 11.05 -0.19 -8.55
N GLY A 89 11.51 -0.93 -7.55
CA GLY A 89 12.59 -0.48 -6.67
C GLY A 89 12.20 0.64 -5.71
N LEU A 90 10.92 0.75 -5.36
CA LEU A 90 10.40 1.78 -4.46
C LEU A 90 10.30 1.26 -3.03
N PRO A 91 10.88 2.00 -2.05
CA PRO A 91 10.65 1.70 -0.64
C PRO A 91 9.19 1.88 -0.24
#